data_cbe8d7740fdc48777eda6027381590c7
#
_entry.id   cbe8d7740fdc48777eda6027381590c7
#
_cell.length_a   1.000
_cell.length_b   1.000
_cell.length_c   1.000
_cell.angle_alpha   90.00
_cell.angle_beta   90.00
_cell.angle_gamma   90.00
#
_symmetry.space_group_name_H-M   'P 1'
#
loop_
_entity.id
_entity.type
_entity.pdbx_description
1 polymer ?
#
loop_
_entity_poly.entity_id
_entity_poly.type
_entity_poly.pdbx_seq_one_letter_code
_entity_poly.pdbx_strand_id
1 'polypeptide(L)'
;LNNNLFKNMAIWLVIGVILMTVFNQFNTRQAPQNTLEYSAFLDEVRQGKITQVVIQGRTLEATTVEGKKLTTYAPADLWMVSDLLRYNVKIVAKPEEEQSFLMNIFVSWFPMLLLIGVWIFFMRQMQGGGRGGAFSFGKSKARMLDENSNQVTFADVAGCEEAKEEVSELVDFLRDPSKFQKLGGRIPRGVLMVGSPGTGKTLLARAIAGEAKVPFYSISGSDFVEMFVGVGAARVRDMFEQAKKAAPCIIFIDEIDAVGRQRGAGLGGGNDEREQTLNQLLVEMDGFEASAGVIVIAATNRPDVLDPALLRPGRFDRQVVVPLPDIRGREQILKVHMRKVPLSTDVDASILARGCPGFSGADLANLVNEAALFAARANKRLVDMDDFERAKDKIMMGAERRSMVMPEEERRNTAYHESGHAVVAKLLPKTDPVHKVTIIPRGRALGVTMQLPTEDRYSQDRERLLNTICVLFGGRLAEEIFMHQMTTGASNDFQRATDLARRMVTQWGMSEALGPMVYGEEEAEIFLGRSITTHKNVSEATMQKVDAEVRRIIDEQYALARRLLDENRDKVEAMTKALLELETIDADQINDIMAGREPRPPKSPSPSSKPAADDGTAGATPNAPAPA
;
A
#
# COMPACT_ATOMS: atom_id res chain seq x y z
N LEU A 1 -28.24 -5.70 19.92
CA LEU A 1 -28.37 -6.80 18.96
C LEU A 1 -29.62 -6.63 18.13
N ASN A 2 -29.42 -6.25 16.93
CA ASN A 2 -30.16 -6.19 15.68
C ASN A 2 -31.67 -6.52 15.66
N ASN A 3 -32.49 -5.50 15.93
CA ASN A 3 -33.94 -5.53 15.64
C ASN A 3 -34.23 -5.72 14.13
N ASN A 4 -33.28 -5.43 13.25
CA ASN A 4 -33.42 -5.58 11.80
C ASN A 4 -33.22 -7.04 11.31
N LEU A 5 -32.40 -7.84 11.98
CA LEU A 5 -32.22 -9.26 11.65
C LEU A 5 -33.48 -10.06 11.99
N PHE A 6 -34.11 -9.79 13.15
CA PHE A 6 -35.38 -10.43 13.52
C PHE A 6 -36.53 -10.05 12.59
N LYS A 7 -36.61 -8.78 12.15
CA LYS A 7 -37.62 -8.36 11.17
C LYS A 7 -37.45 -9.03 9.82
N ASN A 8 -36.21 -9.13 9.35
CA ASN A 8 -35.93 -9.80 8.07
C ASN A 8 -36.20 -11.31 8.15
N MET A 9 -35.83 -11.97 9.25
CA MET A 9 -36.14 -13.39 9.47
C MET A 9 -37.65 -13.65 9.54
N ALA A 10 -38.41 -12.78 10.22
CA ALA A 10 -39.87 -12.88 10.29
C ALA A 10 -40.52 -12.73 8.90
N ILE A 11 -40.02 -11.83 8.05
CA ILE A 11 -40.51 -11.65 6.67
C ILE A 11 -40.24 -12.91 5.83
N TRP A 12 -39.04 -13.48 5.92
CA TRP A 12 -38.71 -14.73 5.20
C TRP A 12 -39.52 -15.91 5.69
N LEU A 13 -39.83 -15.99 6.97
CA LEU A 13 -40.68 -17.04 7.55
C LEU A 13 -42.11 -16.90 7.06
N VAL A 14 -42.67 -15.68 7.00
CA VAL A 14 -44.00 -15.46 6.43
C VAL A 14 -44.05 -15.81 4.94
N ILE A 15 -43.06 -15.43 4.16
CA ILE A 15 -42.96 -15.80 2.74
C ILE A 15 -42.87 -17.34 2.58
N GLY A 16 -42.08 -18.02 3.40
CA GLY A 16 -41.97 -19.47 3.42
C GLY A 16 -43.29 -20.16 3.74
N VAL A 17 -44.05 -19.67 4.73
CA VAL A 17 -45.38 -20.22 5.09
C VAL A 17 -46.41 -19.99 3.97
N ILE A 18 -46.39 -18.82 3.32
CA ILE A 18 -47.27 -18.51 2.19
C ILE A 18 -46.94 -19.41 1.01
N LEU A 19 -45.66 -19.58 0.65
CA LEU A 19 -45.23 -20.50 -0.42
C LEU A 19 -45.60 -21.95 -0.11
N MET A 20 -45.46 -22.39 1.13
CA MET A 20 -45.80 -23.76 1.56
C MET A 20 -47.33 -24.00 1.52
N THR A 21 -48.15 -22.98 1.86
CA THR A 21 -49.61 -23.04 1.78
C THR A 21 -50.06 -23.09 0.31
N VAL A 22 -49.48 -22.26 -0.55
CA VAL A 22 -49.76 -22.28 -1.98
C VAL A 22 -49.34 -23.62 -2.60
N PHE A 23 -48.15 -24.11 -2.27
CA PHE A 23 -47.69 -25.42 -2.76
C PHE A 23 -48.58 -26.59 -2.31
N ASN A 24 -49.03 -26.57 -1.05
CA ASN A 24 -50.01 -27.58 -0.55
C ASN A 24 -51.34 -27.48 -1.27
N GLN A 25 -51.80 -26.32 -1.67
CA GLN A 25 -53.06 -26.12 -2.38
C GLN A 25 -52.99 -26.67 -3.83
N PHE A 26 -51.82 -26.63 -4.44
CA PHE A 26 -51.59 -27.25 -5.76
C PHE A 26 -51.42 -28.78 -5.69
N ASN A 27 -51.04 -29.33 -4.53
CA ASN A 27 -50.76 -30.75 -4.39
C ASN A 27 -51.98 -31.58 -3.94
N THR A 28 -53.13 -30.94 -3.62
CA THR A 28 -54.35 -31.61 -3.11
C THR A 28 -55.33 -32.05 -4.22
N ARG A 29 -54.87 -32.27 -5.44
CA ARG A 29 -55.66 -33.04 -6.42
C ARG A 29 -55.18 -34.49 -6.40
N GLN A 30 -55.51 -35.21 -5.31
CA GLN A 30 -55.47 -36.69 -5.34
C GLN A 30 -56.60 -37.16 -6.25
N ALA A 31 -56.27 -37.90 -7.30
CA ALA A 31 -57.24 -38.68 -8.06
C ALA A 31 -57.95 -39.63 -7.10
N PRO A 32 -59.30 -39.79 -7.17
CA PRO A 32 -60.04 -40.72 -6.30
C PRO A 32 -59.48 -42.10 -6.50
N GLN A 33 -59.12 -42.79 -5.42
CA GLN A 33 -58.45 -44.11 -5.42
C GLN A 33 -59.29 -45.25 -5.92
N ASN A 34 -60.59 -45.05 -6.29
CA ASN A 34 -61.50 -46.08 -6.76
C ASN A 34 -62.33 -45.61 -7.96
N THR A 35 -61.67 -45.29 -9.07
CA THR A 35 -62.37 -45.05 -10.35
C THR A 35 -62.60 -46.34 -11.05
N LEU A 36 -63.85 -46.63 -11.40
CA LEU A 36 -64.28 -47.79 -12.20
C LEU A 36 -64.63 -47.32 -13.62
N GLU A 37 -64.28 -48.07 -14.63
CA GLU A 37 -64.71 -47.79 -15.99
C GLU A 37 -66.20 -47.85 -16.11
N TYR A 38 -66.85 -47.01 -16.94
CA TYR A 38 -68.31 -46.96 -17.06
C TYR A 38 -68.96 -48.29 -17.51
N SER A 39 -68.32 -49.02 -18.39
CA SER A 39 -68.76 -50.35 -18.83
C SER A 39 -68.79 -51.38 -17.66
N ALA A 40 -67.71 -51.38 -16.86
CA ALA A 40 -67.62 -52.26 -15.69
C ALA A 40 -68.62 -51.83 -14.60
N PHE A 41 -68.89 -50.56 -14.45
CA PHE A 41 -69.97 -50.06 -13.56
C PHE A 41 -71.35 -50.57 -13.99
N LEU A 42 -71.70 -50.55 -15.31
CA LEU A 42 -72.97 -51.12 -15.81
C LEU A 42 -73.07 -52.63 -15.60
N ASP A 43 -71.96 -53.33 -15.70
CA ASP A 43 -71.96 -54.77 -15.43
C ASP A 43 -72.16 -55.04 -13.92
N GLU A 44 -71.61 -54.26 -13.00
CA GLU A 44 -71.87 -54.34 -11.57
C GLU A 44 -73.35 -54.01 -11.22
N VAL A 45 -73.91 -53.00 -11.92
CA VAL A 45 -75.35 -52.68 -11.82
C VAL A 45 -76.22 -53.87 -12.24
N ARG A 46 -75.91 -54.52 -13.38
CA ARG A 46 -76.64 -55.73 -13.89
C ARG A 46 -76.52 -56.91 -12.96
N GLN A 47 -75.39 -57.02 -12.24
CA GLN A 47 -75.18 -58.11 -11.27
C GLN A 47 -75.82 -57.79 -9.89
N GLY A 48 -76.54 -56.67 -9.73
CA GLY A 48 -77.22 -56.32 -8.51
C GLY A 48 -76.26 -55.90 -7.33
N LYS A 49 -74.99 -55.57 -7.61
CA LYS A 49 -73.97 -55.26 -6.60
C LYS A 49 -74.05 -53.82 -6.16
N ILE A 50 -74.78 -52.94 -6.85
CA ILE A 50 -74.90 -51.53 -6.56
C ILE A 50 -76.26 -51.21 -6.00
N THR A 51 -76.33 -50.59 -4.80
CA THR A 51 -77.52 -50.23 -4.09
C THR A 51 -77.99 -48.80 -4.34
N GLN A 52 -77.05 -47.83 -4.47
CA GLN A 52 -77.36 -46.43 -4.65
C GLN A 52 -76.32 -45.77 -5.59
N VAL A 53 -76.83 -44.87 -6.45
CA VAL A 53 -76.03 -44.06 -7.30
C VAL A 53 -76.37 -42.58 -7.08
N VAL A 54 -75.39 -41.75 -6.78
CA VAL A 54 -75.54 -40.31 -6.69
C VAL A 54 -74.98 -39.70 -7.99
N ILE A 55 -75.83 -38.96 -8.69
CA ILE A 55 -75.48 -38.27 -9.97
C ILE A 55 -75.22 -36.82 -9.68
N GLN A 56 -73.97 -36.34 -10.00
CA GLN A 56 -73.59 -34.96 -9.91
C GLN A 56 -72.94 -34.54 -11.23
N GLY A 57 -73.71 -33.91 -12.10
CA GLY A 57 -73.27 -33.65 -13.47
C GLY A 57 -72.95 -34.93 -14.22
N ARG A 58 -71.69 -35.11 -14.62
CA ARG A 58 -71.22 -36.34 -15.30
C ARG A 58 -70.55 -37.36 -14.37
N THR A 59 -70.39 -37.02 -13.11
CA THR A 59 -69.76 -37.88 -12.10
C THR A 59 -70.83 -38.71 -11.43
N LEU A 60 -70.64 -40.02 -11.40
CA LEU A 60 -71.52 -41.00 -10.73
C LEU A 60 -70.75 -41.58 -9.52
N GLU A 61 -71.26 -41.33 -8.34
CA GLU A 61 -70.79 -42.00 -7.13
C GLU A 61 -71.73 -43.20 -6.81
N ALA A 62 -71.25 -44.40 -7.05
CA ALA A 62 -71.98 -45.65 -6.77
C ALA A 62 -71.58 -46.16 -5.39
N THR A 63 -72.58 -46.68 -4.64
CA THR A 63 -72.38 -47.41 -3.40
C THR A 63 -72.76 -48.87 -3.61
N THR A 64 -71.79 -49.74 -3.36
CA THR A 64 -72.03 -51.21 -3.46
C THR A 64 -72.81 -51.75 -2.26
N VAL A 65 -73.33 -52.98 -2.34
CA VAL A 65 -73.99 -53.67 -1.25
C VAL A 65 -73.11 -53.81 0.00
N GLU A 66 -71.76 -53.84 -0.22
CA GLU A 66 -70.75 -53.88 0.84
C GLU A 66 -70.40 -52.51 1.45
N GLY A 67 -71.04 -51.40 1.01
CA GLY A 67 -70.84 -50.07 1.49
C GLY A 67 -69.60 -49.34 0.87
N LYS A 68 -68.95 -49.92 -0.15
CA LYS A 68 -67.78 -49.35 -0.81
C LYS A 68 -68.25 -48.31 -1.82
N LYS A 69 -67.61 -47.10 -1.78
CA LYS A 69 -67.89 -46.03 -2.74
C LYS A 69 -66.99 -46.16 -3.97
N LEU A 70 -67.61 -46.20 -5.14
CA LEU A 70 -66.95 -46.23 -6.44
C LEU A 70 -67.31 -44.99 -7.22
N THR A 71 -66.36 -44.36 -7.89
CA THR A 71 -66.61 -43.18 -8.73
C THR A 71 -66.42 -43.57 -10.20
N THR A 72 -67.37 -43.20 -11.04
CA THR A 72 -67.26 -43.40 -12.50
C THR A 72 -67.80 -42.18 -13.21
N TYR A 73 -67.42 -41.97 -14.48
CA TYR A 73 -67.88 -40.87 -15.28
C TYR A 73 -68.82 -41.38 -16.39
N ALA A 74 -70.03 -40.83 -16.40
CA ALA A 74 -70.99 -41.18 -17.41
C ALA A 74 -70.72 -40.46 -18.73
N PRO A 75 -70.74 -41.10 -19.89
CA PRO A 75 -70.94 -40.45 -21.16
C PRO A 75 -72.29 -39.72 -21.21
N ALA A 76 -72.53 -38.84 -22.16
CA ALA A 76 -73.81 -38.15 -22.32
C ALA A 76 -74.86 -39.15 -22.85
N ASP A 77 -75.28 -40.05 -21.98
CA ASP A 77 -76.21 -41.15 -22.32
C ASP A 77 -77.62 -40.87 -21.74
N LEU A 78 -78.58 -40.64 -22.64
CA LEU A 78 -80.00 -40.41 -22.30
C LEU A 78 -80.72 -41.63 -21.69
N TRP A 79 -80.15 -42.81 -21.84
CA TRP A 79 -80.80 -44.06 -21.39
C TRP A 79 -80.28 -44.55 -20.03
N MET A 80 -79.25 -43.98 -19.53
CA MET A 80 -78.58 -44.36 -18.26
C MET A 80 -79.54 -44.41 -17.09
N VAL A 81 -80.38 -43.43 -16.92
CA VAL A 81 -81.38 -43.39 -15.81
C VAL A 81 -82.42 -44.50 -15.93
N SER A 82 -82.89 -44.78 -17.15
CA SER A 82 -83.84 -45.87 -17.36
C SER A 82 -83.21 -47.26 -17.10
N ASP A 83 -81.96 -47.44 -17.44
CA ASP A 83 -81.23 -48.68 -17.14
C ASP A 83 -81.05 -48.90 -15.63
N LEU A 84 -80.65 -47.86 -14.91
CA LEU A 84 -80.45 -47.86 -13.45
C LEU A 84 -81.79 -48.17 -12.71
N LEU A 85 -82.93 -47.63 -13.16
CA LEU A 85 -84.25 -47.86 -12.61
C LEU A 85 -84.73 -49.31 -12.90
N ARG A 86 -84.37 -49.85 -14.05
CA ARG A 86 -84.72 -51.23 -14.46
C ARG A 86 -84.10 -52.29 -13.54
N TYR A 87 -82.91 -51.98 -12.97
CA TYR A 87 -82.21 -52.86 -12.04
C TYR A 87 -82.39 -52.48 -10.56
N ASN A 88 -83.45 -51.67 -10.22
CA ASN A 88 -83.83 -51.28 -8.86
C ASN A 88 -82.74 -50.55 -8.05
N VAL A 89 -81.88 -49.80 -8.71
CA VAL A 89 -80.86 -49.01 -8.05
C VAL A 89 -81.44 -47.62 -7.60
N LYS A 90 -81.20 -47.26 -6.35
CA LYS A 90 -81.66 -45.96 -5.81
C LYS A 90 -80.85 -44.82 -6.38
N ILE A 91 -81.53 -43.88 -7.09
CA ILE A 91 -80.90 -42.75 -7.73
C ILE A 91 -81.09 -41.49 -6.88
N VAL A 92 -79.99 -40.73 -6.60
CA VAL A 92 -80.03 -39.42 -5.93
C VAL A 92 -79.35 -38.45 -6.87
N ALA A 93 -80.07 -37.42 -7.34
CA ALA A 93 -79.47 -36.34 -8.12
C ALA A 93 -79.06 -35.19 -7.21
N LYS A 94 -77.83 -34.70 -7.37
CA LYS A 94 -77.35 -33.49 -6.72
C LYS A 94 -77.06 -32.41 -7.78
N PRO A 95 -77.32 -31.14 -7.51
CA PRO A 95 -76.97 -30.05 -8.41
C PRO A 95 -75.44 -29.97 -8.59
N GLU A 96 -74.98 -29.59 -9.77
CA GLU A 96 -73.56 -29.23 -10.03
C GLU A 96 -73.21 -28.02 -9.21
N GLU A 97 -72.09 -28.09 -8.44
CA GLU A 97 -71.58 -26.94 -7.70
C GLU A 97 -70.98 -25.95 -8.71
N GLU A 98 -71.68 -24.88 -9.03
CA GLU A 98 -71.13 -23.73 -9.77
C GLU A 98 -70.17 -23.01 -8.84
N GLN A 99 -68.86 -23.17 -9.06
CA GLN A 99 -67.86 -22.32 -8.41
C GLN A 99 -68.12 -20.86 -8.81
N SER A 100 -68.27 -19.98 -7.80
CA SER A 100 -68.51 -18.54 -8.02
C SER A 100 -67.44 -17.98 -8.95
N PHE A 101 -67.84 -17.38 -10.06
CA PHE A 101 -66.96 -16.73 -11.05
C PHE A 101 -65.97 -15.78 -10.41
N LEU A 102 -66.38 -15.03 -9.35
CA LEU A 102 -65.55 -14.12 -8.59
C LEU A 102 -64.45 -14.85 -7.81
N MET A 103 -64.73 -16.07 -7.32
CA MET A 103 -63.76 -16.87 -6.56
C MET A 103 -62.66 -17.39 -7.53
N ASN A 104 -63.01 -17.80 -8.73
CA ASN A 104 -62.06 -18.23 -9.74
C ASN A 104 -61.15 -17.11 -10.21
N ILE A 105 -61.67 -15.90 -10.41
CA ILE A 105 -60.89 -14.71 -10.69
C ILE A 105 -59.93 -14.44 -9.54
N PHE A 106 -60.42 -14.43 -8.31
CA PHE A 106 -59.60 -14.14 -7.16
C PHE A 106 -58.46 -15.15 -6.98
N VAL A 107 -58.71 -16.42 -7.10
CA VAL A 107 -57.71 -17.49 -7.00
C VAL A 107 -56.69 -17.44 -8.13
N SER A 108 -57.10 -17.06 -9.35
CA SER A 108 -56.17 -16.95 -10.51
C SER A 108 -55.31 -15.67 -10.45
N TRP A 109 -55.83 -14.56 -9.99
CA TRP A 109 -55.15 -13.28 -10.02
C TRP A 109 -54.41 -12.95 -8.71
N PHE A 110 -54.80 -13.55 -7.60
CA PHE A 110 -54.18 -13.30 -6.28
C PHE A 110 -52.68 -13.56 -6.24
N PRO A 111 -52.15 -14.68 -6.77
CA PRO A 111 -50.70 -14.91 -6.82
C PRO A 111 -49.95 -13.85 -7.64
N MET A 112 -50.54 -13.39 -8.75
CA MET A 112 -49.97 -12.35 -9.61
C MET A 112 -49.96 -11.01 -8.90
N LEU A 113 -51.04 -10.62 -8.23
CA LEU A 113 -51.13 -9.37 -7.48
C LEU A 113 -50.18 -9.39 -6.27
N LEU A 114 -50.02 -10.55 -5.63
CA LEU A 114 -49.06 -10.72 -4.54
C LEU A 114 -47.62 -10.57 -5.03
N LEU A 115 -47.25 -11.14 -6.18
CA LEU A 115 -45.94 -10.97 -6.80
C LEU A 115 -45.68 -9.51 -7.17
N ILE A 116 -46.66 -8.81 -7.74
CA ILE A 116 -46.58 -7.38 -8.04
C ILE A 116 -46.41 -6.56 -6.76
N GLY A 117 -47.16 -6.90 -5.70
CA GLY A 117 -47.05 -6.23 -4.39
C GLY A 117 -45.65 -6.41 -3.76
N VAL A 118 -45.14 -7.64 -3.81
CA VAL A 118 -43.77 -7.95 -3.35
C VAL A 118 -42.74 -7.21 -4.21
N TRP A 119 -42.91 -7.17 -5.52
CA TRP A 119 -42.02 -6.45 -6.42
C TRP A 119 -42.03 -4.94 -6.17
N ILE A 120 -43.22 -4.32 -5.98
CA ILE A 120 -43.36 -2.91 -5.59
C ILE A 120 -42.76 -2.65 -4.22
N PHE A 121 -42.93 -3.56 -3.26
CA PHE A 121 -42.32 -3.46 -1.93
C PHE A 121 -40.79 -3.48 -2.02
N PHE A 122 -40.19 -4.41 -2.79
CA PHE A 122 -38.76 -4.45 -3.04
C PHE A 122 -38.26 -3.21 -3.78
N MET A 123 -38.99 -2.73 -4.80
CA MET A 123 -38.67 -1.49 -5.49
C MET A 123 -38.71 -0.28 -4.54
N ARG A 124 -39.70 -0.19 -3.67
CA ARG A 124 -39.76 0.89 -2.66
C ARG A 124 -38.66 0.78 -1.61
N GLN A 125 -38.31 -0.43 -1.21
CA GLN A 125 -37.19 -0.67 -0.28
C GLN A 125 -35.83 -0.35 -0.92
N MET A 126 -35.65 -0.62 -2.21
CA MET A 126 -34.48 -0.19 -2.99
C MET A 126 -34.45 1.33 -3.20
N GLN A 127 -35.59 2.00 -3.32
CA GLN A 127 -35.67 3.46 -3.47
C GLN A 127 -35.64 4.22 -2.13
N GLY A 128 -36.10 3.62 -1.04
CA GLY A 128 -36.23 4.25 0.30
C GLY A 128 -35.11 3.94 1.29
N GLY A 129 -34.26 2.97 0.99
CA GLY A 129 -33.19 2.48 1.86
C GLY A 129 -31.81 3.01 1.48
N GLY A 130 -31.47 4.24 1.83
CA GLY A 130 -30.10 4.70 1.87
C GLY A 130 -29.55 5.24 0.54
N ARG A 131 -29.04 6.45 0.57
CA ARG A 131 -28.11 7.08 -0.37
C ARG A 131 -26.85 6.21 -0.60
N GLY A 132 -26.95 5.09 -1.31
CA GLY A 132 -25.84 4.15 -1.53
C GLY A 132 -26.19 2.96 -2.45
N GLY A 133 -27.15 3.10 -3.36
CA GLY A 133 -27.46 2.07 -4.37
C GLY A 133 -26.44 2.02 -5.51
N ALA A 134 -26.59 1.07 -6.41
CA ALA A 134 -25.72 0.73 -7.54
C ALA A 134 -25.17 1.89 -8.41
N PHE A 135 -25.66 3.12 -8.22
CA PHE A 135 -25.14 4.35 -8.84
C PHE A 135 -24.02 5.03 -8.04
N SER A 136 -23.62 4.51 -6.88
CA SER A 136 -22.57 5.10 -6.04
C SER A 136 -21.16 4.66 -6.46
N PHE A 137 -20.99 3.70 -7.32
CA PHE A 137 -19.68 3.22 -7.76
C PHE A 137 -18.86 4.27 -8.53
N GLY A 138 -19.51 5.22 -9.16
CA GLY A 138 -18.85 6.29 -9.92
C GLY A 138 -18.56 7.57 -9.12
N LYS A 139 -18.92 7.63 -7.82
CA LYS A 139 -18.60 8.80 -6.99
C LYS A 139 -17.13 8.82 -6.61
N SER A 140 -16.53 9.99 -6.68
CA SER A 140 -15.14 10.20 -6.28
C SER A 140 -14.93 9.82 -4.80
N LYS A 141 -13.82 9.12 -4.54
CA LYS A 141 -13.33 8.86 -3.18
C LYS A 141 -12.41 10.00 -2.69
N ALA A 142 -12.32 11.10 -3.44
CA ALA A 142 -11.49 12.23 -3.06
C ALA A 142 -11.85 12.74 -1.66
N ARG A 143 -10.84 12.90 -0.82
CA ARG A 143 -10.98 13.50 0.50
C ARG A 143 -10.89 15.01 0.35
N MET A 144 -12.00 15.70 0.61
CA MET A 144 -11.99 17.14 0.71
C MET A 144 -11.50 17.55 2.11
N LEU A 145 -10.46 18.36 2.14
CA LEU A 145 -10.00 19.05 3.34
C LEU A 145 -10.43 20.52 3.20
N ASP A 146 -11.40 20.93 4.01
CA ASP A 146 -11.83 22.32 4.05
C ASP A 146 -10.70 23.22 4.57
N GLU A 147 -10.76 24.52 4.27
CA GLU A 147 -9.80 25.52 4.73
C GLU A 147 -9.50 25.45 6.23
N ASN A 148 -10.54 25.24 7.05
CA ASN A 148 -10.42 25.16 8.52
C ASN A 148 -9.77 23.85 9.00
N SER A 149 -9.73 22.81 8.20
CA SER A 149 -9.14 21.51 8.55
C SER A 149 -7.70 21.37 8.09
N ASN A 150 -7.25 22.15 7.11
CA ASN A 150 -5.89 22.15 6.62
C ASN A 150 -5.05 23.25 7.27
N GLN A 151 -4.45 22.93 8.43
CA GLN A 151 -3.58 23.85 9.18
C GLN A 151 -2.11 23.83 8.74
N VAL A 152 -1.77 23.02 7.73
CA VAL A 152 -0.39 22.87 7.26
C VAL A 152 0.01 24.08 6.41
N THR A 153 1.13 24.73 6.76
CA THR A 153 1.67 25.89 6.07
C THR A 153 3.12 25.64 5.63
N PHE A 154 3.73 26.58 4.91
CA PHE A 154 5.15 26.49 4.54
C PHE A 154 6.09 26.44 5.75
N ALA A 155 5.66 26.87 6.94
CA ALA A 155 6.43 26.75 8.18
C ALA A 155 6.59 25.30 8.67
N ASP A 156 5.71 24.40 8.23
CA ASP A 156 5.76 22.98 8.56
C ASP A 156 6.53 22.16 7.53
N VAL A 157 6.85 22.75 6.39
CA VAL A 157 7.66 22.15 5.32
C VAL A 157 9.08 22.68 5.44
N ALA A 158 10.06 21.81 5.52
CA ALA A 158 11.47 22.15 5.66
C ALA A 158 12.32 21.34 4.67
N GLY A 159 13.50 21.86 4.32
CA GLY A 159 14.50 21.14 3.53
C GLY A 159 14.23 21.05 2.02
N CYS A 160 13.38 21.92 1.48
CA CYS A 160 13.10 22.04 0.04
C CYS A 160 12.81 23.50 -0.33
N GLU A 161 13.73 24.39 -0.01
CA GLU A 161 13.49 25.84 -0.17
C GLU A 161 13.29 26.23 -1.64
N GLU A 162 14.05 25.64 -2.58
CA GLU A 162 13.91 25.89 -4.01
C GLU A 162 12.52 25.46 -4.50
N ALA A 163 12.06 24.28 -4.08
CA ALA A 163 10.72 23.81 -4.44
C ALA A 163 9.62 24.71 -3.84
N LYS A 164 9.82 25.26 -2.62
CA LYS A 164 8.89 26.23 -2.03
C LYS A 164 8.86 27.54 -2.82
N GLU A 165 10.00 28.03 -3.24
CA GLU A 165 10.09 29.25 -4.04
C GLU A 165 9.37 29.08 -5.38
N GLU A 166 9.58 27.96 -6.08
CA GLU A 166 8.89 27.65 -7.33
C GLU A 166 7.37 27.58 -7.19
N VAL A 167 6.86 27.06 -6.06
CA VAL A 167 5.41 26.95 -5.84
C VAL A 167 4.79 28.17 -5.15
N SER A 168 5.57 29.12 -4.67
CA SER A 168 5.06 30.34 -4.03
C SER A 168 4.21 31.19 -4.99
N GLU A 169 4.56 31.18 -6.29
CA GLU A 169 3.79 31.84 -7.33
C GLU A 169 2.35 31.29 -7.45
N LEU A 170 2.17 29.97 -7.19
CA LEU A 170 0.85 29.33 -7.20
C LEU A 170 0.00 29.85 -6.03
N VAL A 171 0.61 30.04 -4.87
CA VAL A 171 -0.06 30.60 -3.69
C VAL A 171 -0.52 32.03 -3.97
N ASP A 172 0.36 32.86 -4.52
CA ASP A 172 0.04 34.25 -4.87
C ASP A 172 -1.12 34.33 -5.87
N PHE A 173 -1.13 33.44 -6.86
CA PHE A 173 -2.23 33.37 -7.82
C PHE A 173 -3.55 32.93 -7.19
N LEU A 174 -3.53 31.88 -6.37
CA LEU A 174 -4.75 31.39 -5.72
C LEU A 174 -5.34 32.44 -4.78
N ARG A 175 -4.49 33.30 -4.19
CA ARG A 175 -4.93 34.44 -3.35
C ARG A 175 -5.47 35.61 -4.16
N ASP A 176 -4.81 35.99 -5.25
CA ASP A 176 -5.21 37.12 -6.12
C ASP A 176 -4.97 36.80 -7.60
N PRO A 177 -5.88 36.09 -8.26
CA PRO A 177 -5.79 35.78 -9.69
C PRO A 177 -5.77 37.03 -10.58
N SER A 178 -6.37 38.14 -10.12
CA SER A 178 -6.55 39.36 -10.92
C SER A 178 -5.24 40.06 -11.23
N LYS A 179 -4.26 39.97 -10.33
CA LYS A 179 -2.91 40.57 -10.48
C LYS A 179 -2.19 40.03 -11.72
N PHE A 180 -2.27 38.70 -11.93
CA PHE A 180 -1.57 38.03 -13.04
C PHE A 180 -2.31 38.22 -14.37
N GLN A 181 -3.64 38.22 -14.37
CA GLN A 181 -4.46 38.42 -15.57
C GLN A 181 -4.24 39.81 -16.18
N LYS A 182 -4.07 40.88 -15.37
CA LYS A 182 -3.82 42.25 -15.84
C LYS A 182 -2.51 42.39 -16.61
N LEU A 183 -1.51 41.54 -16.33
CA LEU A 183 -0.22 41.53 -17.00
C LEU A 183 -0.15 40.53 -18.16
N GLY A 184 -1.25 39.80 -18.47
CA GLY A 184 -1.29 38.80 -19.54
C GLY A 184 -0.58 37.49 -19.17
N GLY A 185 -0.15 37.33 -17.91
CA GLY A 185 0.46 36.11 -17.43
C GLY A 185 -0.54 34.94 -17.41
N ARG A 186 -0.12 33.79 -17.90
CA ARG A 186 -0.90 32.53 -17.83
C ARG A 186 -0.24 31.63 -16.78
N ILE A 187 -1.04 31.18 -15.84
CA ILE A 187 -0.58 30.26 -14.82
C ILE A 187 -0.68 28.82 -15.30
N PRO A 188 0.26 27.96 -14.87
CA PRO A 188 0.20 26.54 -15.19
C PRO A 188 -1.10 25.94 -14.67
N ARG A 189 -1.79 25.19 -15.51
CA ARG A 189 -3.01 24.47 -15.13
C ARG A 189 -2.70 23.25 -14.26
N GLY A 190 -1.52 22.67 -14.48
CA GLY A 190 -1.04 21.52 -13.76
C GLY A 190 0.43 21.61 -13.40
N VAL A 191 0.74 21.13 -12.22
CA VAL A 191 2.10 21.04 -11.67
C VAL A 191 2.39 19.58 -11.33
N LEU A 192 3.49 19.06 -11.87
CA LEU A 192 3.99 17.73 -11.56
C LEU A 192 5.11 17.83 -10.52
N MET A 193 4.86 17.29 -9.32
CA MET A 193 5.89 17.15 -8.30
C MET A 193 6.65 15.84 -8.47
N VAL A 194 7.94 15.93 -8.68
CA VAL A 194 8.82 14.78 -8.92
C VAL A 194 9.85 14.67 -7.79
N GLY A 195 10.12 13.47 -7.31
CA GLY A 195 11.16 13.25 -6.28
C GLY A 195 11.09 11.87 -5.67
N SER A 196 12.12 11.49 -4.92
CA SER A 196 12.19 10.21 -4.22
C SER A 196 11.04 10.03 -3.24
N PRO A 197 10.69 8.78 -2.87
CA PRO A 197 9.70 8.53 -1.82
C PRO A 197 10.09 9.23 -0.51
N GLY A 198 9.10 9.75 0.22
CA GLY A 198 9.32 10.35 1.53
C GLY A 198 9.91 11.77 1.54
N THR A 199 10.11 12.42 0.38
CA THR A 199 10.66 13.80 0.31
C THR A 199 9.66 14.88 0.69
N GLY A 200 8.38 14.54 0.93
CA GLY A 200 7.39 15.50 1.41
C GLY A 200 6.51 16.12 0.31
N LYS A 201 6.42 15.54 -0.89
CA LYS A 201 5.59 16.03 -2.01
C LYS A 201 4.14 16.28 -1.61
N THR A 202 3.50 15.31 -0.97
CA THR A 202 2.12 15.43 -0.46
C THR A 202 1.99 16.52 0.62
N LEU A 203 3.03 16.67 1.48
CA LEU A 203 3.04 17.70 2.51
C LEU A 203 3.17 19.10 1.89
N LEU A 204 4.04 19.25 0.88
CA LEU A 204 4.22 20.51 0.14
C LEU A 204 2.93 20.91 -0.57
N ALA A 205 2.23 19.96 -1.24
CA ALA A 205 0.96 20.23 -1.89
C ALA A 205 -0.11 20.71 -0.90
N ARG A 206 -0.18 20.09 0.30
CA ARG A 206 -1.05 20.55 1.38
C ARG A 206 -0.68 21.93 1.92
N ALA A 207 0.62 22.22 2.00
CA ALA A 207 1.10 23.51 2.47
C ALA A 207 0.74 24.64 1.49
N ILE A 208 0.77 24.38 0.17
CA ILE A 208 0.31 25.35 -0.84
C ILE A 208 -1.16 25.70 -0.60
N ALA A 209 -2.03 24.70 -0.39
CA ALA A 209 -3.45 24.93 -0.13
C ALA A 209 -3.70 25.67 1.19
N GLY A 210 -2.99 25.29 2.26
CA GLY A 210 -3.10 25.95 3.57
C GLY A 210 -2.59 27.38 3.56
N GLU A 211 -1.49 27.64 2.85
CA GLU A 211 -0.93 28.98 2.68
C GLU A 211 -1.85 29.87 1.82
N ALA A 212 -2.43 29.31 0.76
CA ALA A 212 -3.38 30.02 -0.10
C ALA A 212 -4.79 30.14 0.52
N LYS A 213 -5.09 29.38 1.57
CA LYS A 213 -6.41 29.26 2.22
C LYS A 213 -7.51 28.85 1.25
N VAL A 214 -7.26 27.78 0.48
CA VAL A 214 -8.20 27.22 -0.49
C VAL A 214 -8.51 25.75 -0.17
N PRO A 215 -9.68 25.23 -0.58
CA PRO A 215 -10.03 23.83 -0.45
C PRO A 215 -9.03 22.91 -1.15
N PHE A 216 -8.74 21.76 -0.55
CA PHE A 216 -7.79 20.77 -1.02
C PHE A 216 -8.48 19.42 -1.24
N TYR A 217 -8.54 18.98 -2.49
CA TYR A 217 -9.08 17.66 -2.87
C TYR A 217 -7.93 16.70 -3.08
N SER A 218 -7.83 15.66 -2.28
CA SER A 218 -6.75 14.66 -2.37
C SER A 218 -7.30 13.30 -2.77
N ILE A 219 -6.64 12.67 -3.76
CA ILE A 219 -6.93 11.33 -4.23
C ILE A 219 -5.62 10.63 -4.59
N SER A 220 -5.56 9.30 -4.44
CA SER A 220 -4.45 8.51 -4.98
C SER A 220 -4.76 8.06 -6.40
N GLY A 221 -3.75 8.03 -7.28
CA GLY A 221 -3.88 7.46 -8.63
C GLY A 221 -4.41 6.02 -8.60
N SER A 222 -4.06 5.25 -7.57
CA SER A 222 -4.57 3.90 -7.37
C SER A 222 -6.09 3.82 -7.14
N ASP A 223 -6.72 4.88 -6.60
CA ASP A 223 -8.17 4.95 -6.39
C ASP A 223 -8.98 5.03 -7.70
N PHE A 224 -8.32 5.38 -8.78
CA PHE A 224 -8.92 5.41 -10.11
C PHE A 224 -8.85 4.05 -10.83
N VAL A 225 -7.98 3.14 -10.39
CA VAL A 225 -7.83 1.80 -10.99
C VAL A 225 -8.82 0.85 -10.35
N GLU A 226 -9.83 0.45 -11.10
CA GLU A 226 -10.88 -0.48 -10.65
C GLU A 226 -11.02 -1.63 -11.65
N MET A 227 -11.68 -2.72 -11.24
CA MET A 227 -11.91 -3.88 -12.13
C MET A 227 -13.02 -3.64 -13.18
N PHE A 228 -13.86 -2.62 -12.98
CA PHE A 228 -14.99 -2.34 -13.86
C PHE A 228 -14.67 -1.17 -14.79
N VAL A 229 -14.76 -1.42 -16.08
CA VAL A 229 -14.49 -0.41 -17.14
C VAL A 229 -15.40 0.80 -16.97
N GLY A 230 -14.82 1.99 -16.99
CA GLY A 230 -15.52 3.27 -16.93
C GLY A 230 -15.77 3.84 -15.54
N VAL A 231 -15.53 3.08 -14.45
CA VAL A 231 -15.70 3.57 -13.08
C VAL A 231 -14.62 4.59 -12.73
N GLY A 232 -13.36 4.33 -13.08
CA GLY A 232 -12.25 5.27 -12.92
C GLY A 232 -12.50 6.59 -13.64
N ALA A 233 -12.92 6.54 -14.90
CA ALA A 233 -13.27 7.72 -15.69
C ALA A 233 -14.44 8.53 -15.09
N ALA A 234 -15.45 7.85 -14.54
CA ALA A 234 -16.56 8.50 -13.86
C ALA A 234 -16.11 9.22 -12.57
N ARG A 235 -15.19 8.64 -11.80
CA ARG A 235 -14.61 9.27 -10.60
C ARG A 235 -13.77 10.49 -10.94
N VAL A 236 -12.98 10.43 -12.00
CA VAL A 236 -12.24 11.60 -12.50
C VAL A 236 -13.21 12.73 -12.78
N ARG A 237 -14.26 12.48 -13.57
CA ARG A 237 -15.25 13.50 -13.90
C ARG A 237 -15.94 14.09 -12.68
N ASP A 238 -16.40 13.25 -11.76
CA ASP A 238 -17.08 13.69 -10.51
C ASP A 238 -16.15 14.57 -9.66
N MET A 239 -14.88 14.19 -9.51
CA MET A 239 -13.89 14.98 -8.78
C MET A 239 -13.68 16.35 -9.41
N PHE A 240 -13.51 16.42 -10.73
CA PHE A 240 -13.31 17.68 -11.43
C PHE A 240 -14.57 18.57 -11.40
N GLU A 241 -15.76 17.99 -11.45
CA GLU A 241 -17.03 18.73 -11.28
C GLU A 241 -17.17 19.32 -9.87
N GLN A 242 -16.77 18.56 -8.84
CA GLN A 242 -16.77 19.04 -7.46
C GLN A 242 -15.79 20.19 -7.27
N ALA A 243 -14.57 20.07 -7.81
CA ALA A 243 -13.55 21.10 -7.75
C ALA A 243 -13.98 22.39 -8.47
N LYS A 244 -14.60 22.27 -9.65
CA LYS A 244 -15.16 23.44 -10.39
C LYS A 244 -16.19 24.21 -9.55
N LYS A 245 -16.99 23.53 -8.74
CA LYS A 245 -18.00 24.17 -7.88
C LYS A 245 -17.39 24.86 -6.65
N ALA A 246 -16.19 24.42 -6.23
CA ALA A 246 -15.50 24.93 -5.05
C ALA A 246 -14.29 25.82 -5.40
N ALA A 247 -14.19 26.29 -6.64
CA ALA A 247 -13.10 27.17 -7.07
C ALA A 247 -13.12 28.52 -6.32
N PRO A 248 -11.93 29.07 -5.90
CA PRO A 248 -10.58 28.54 -6.16
C PRO A 248 -10.22 27.35 -5.27
N CYS A 249 -9.58 26.32 -5.83
CA CYS A 249 -9.20 25.11 -5.09
C CYS A 249 -8.01 24.38 -5.74
N ILE A 250 -7.44 23.42 -5.00
CA ILE A 250 -6.39 22.53 -5.48
C ILE A 250 -6.92 21.10 -5.57
N ILE A 251 -6.68 20.45 -6.71
CA ILE A 251 -6.81 18.99 -6.88
C ILE A 251 -5.41 18.39 -6.76
N PHE A 252 -5.22 17.48 -5.81
CA PHE A 252 -3.97 16.75 -5.64
C PHE A 252 -4.15 15.28 -5.98
N ILE A 253 -3.34 14.78 -6.93
CA ILE A 253 -3.31 13.39 -7.35
C ILE A 253 -1.97 12.79 -6.95
N ASP A 254 -1.96 11.98 -5.89
CA ASP A 254 -0.75 11.26 -5.48
C ASP A 254 -0.56 10.01 -6.34
N GLU A 255 0.69 9.58 -6.52
CA GLU A 255 1.03 8.37 -7.29
C GLU A 255 0.38 8.36 -8.68
N ILE A 256 0.50 9.46 -9.42
CA ILE A 256 -0.12 9.61 -10.76
C ILE A 256 0.36 8.52 -11.73
N ASP A 257 1.53 7.93 -11.54
CA ASP A 257 2.09 6.84 -12.32
C ASP A 257 1.25 5.55 -12.24
N ALA A 258 0.37 5.40 -11.26
CA ALA A 258 -0.60 4.30 -11.22
C ALA A 258 -1.59 4.33 -12.41
N VAL A 259 -1.96 5.53 -12.89
CA VAL A 259 -2.90 5.74 -14.00
C VAL A 259 -2.19 6.24 -15.25
N GLY A 260 -1.18 7.10 -15.06
CA GLY A 260 -0.51 7.86 -16.11
C GLY A 260 0.61 7.12 -16.85
N ARG A 261 0.71 5.79 -16.75
CA ARG A 261 1.79 5.01 -17.38
C ARG A 261 1.64 4.98 -18.89
N GLN A 262 2.78 4.92 -19.61
CA GLN A 262 2.83 4.83 -21.09
C GLN A 262 1.98 3.67 -21.64
N ARG A 263 1.37 3.92 -22.81
CA ARG A 263 0.51 2.97 -23.52
C ARG A 263 1.32 1.79 -24.04
N GLY A 264 0.76 0.59 -23.99
CA GLY A 264 1.39 -0.61 -24.56
C GLY A 264 2.29 -1.40 -23.60
N ALA A 265 2.45 -0.99 -22.36
CA ALA A 265 3.29 -1.67 -21.37
C ALA A 265 2.65 -2.90 -20.69
N GLY A 266 1.64 -3.56 -21.31
CA GLY A 266 1.03 -4.75 -20.71
C GLY A 266 0.14 -5.54 -21.66
N LEU A 267 0.38 -6.85 -21.77
CA LEU A 267 -0.47 -7.82 -22.45
C LEU A 267 -1.52 -8.34 -21.44
N GLY A 268 -2.66 -7.65 -21.30
CA GLY A 268 -3.75 -8.13 -20.45
C GLY A 268 -4.90 -7.13 -20.32
N GLY A 269 -6.13 -7.59 -20.22
CA GLY A 269 -7.38 -6.82 -20.21
C GLY A 269 -7.60 -5.80 -19.08
N GLY A 270 -6.58 -5.49 -18.26
CA GLY A 270 -6.60 -4.43 -17.26
C GLY A 270 -6.07 -3.08 -17.78
N ASN A 271 -5.58 -3.01 -19.03
CA ASN A 271 -5.03 -1.79 -19.59
C ASN A 271 -6.11 -0.85 -20.15
N ASP A 272 -7.21 -1.40 -20.65
CA ASP A 272 -8.28 -0.62 -21.28
C ASP A 272 -8.93 0.37 -20.30
N GLU A 273 -9.09 -0.03 -19.04
CA GLU A 273 -9.66 0.83 -18.01
C GLU A 273 -8.73 1.97 -17.63
N ARG A 274 -7.42 1.67 -17.46
CA ARG A 274 -6.42 2.69 -17.17
C ARG A 274 -6.30 3.71 -18.30
N GLU A 275 -6.28 3.24 -19.54
CA GLU A 275 -6.23 4.12 -20.73
C GLU A 275 -7.48 4.98 -20.82
N GLN A 276 -8.66 4.43 -20.53
CA GLN A 276 -9.90 5.19 -20.52
C GLN A 276 -9.88 6.26 -19.42
N THR A 277 -9.39 5.91 -18.23
CA THR A 277 -9.26 6.82 -17.10
C THR A 277 -8.24 7.92 -17.39
N LEU A 278 -7.09 7.57 -17.96
CA LEU A 278 -6.08 8.54 -18.41
C LEU A 278 -6.66 9.50 -19.45
N ASN A 279 -7.33 8.97 -20.48
CA ASN A 279 -7.95 9.80 -21.50
C ASN A 279 -9.01 10.76 -20.90
N GLN A 280 -9.80 10.30 -19.92
CA GLN A 280 -10.75 11.17 -19.22
C GLN A 280 -10.03 12.26 -18.44
N LEU A 281 -8.92 11.93 -17.73
CA LEU A 281 -8.10 12.91 -17.03
C LEU A 281 -7.57 13.98 -17.98
N LEU A 282 -7.04 13.58 -19.15
CA LEU A 282 -6.55 14.50 -20.16
C LEU A 282 -7.67 15.42 -20.69
N VAL A 283 -8.86 14.87 -20.93
CA VAL A 283 -10.04 15.65 -21.38
C VAL A 283 -10.47 16.66 -20.33
N GLU A 284 -10.53 16.28 -19.06
CA GLU A 284 -10.91 17.19 -17.98
C GLU A 284 -9.86 18.31 -17.80
N MET A 285 -8.56 17.99 -17.90
CA MET A 285 -7.50 19.01 -17.84
C MET A 285 -7.54 19.97 -19.02
N ASP A 286 -7.77 19.47 -20.24
CA ASP A 286 -7.89 20.31 -21.43
C ASP A 286 -9.15 21.20 -21.38
N GLY A 287 -10.22 20.73 -20.73
CA GLY A 287 -11.50 21.42 -20.56
C GLY A 287 -11.52 22.52 -19.48
N PHE A 288 -10.39 22.80 -18.80
CA PHE A 288 -10.31 23.93 -17.89
C PHE A 288 -10.05 25.25 -18.62
N GLU A 289 -10.85 26.25 -18.34
CA GLU A 289 -10.50 27.63 -18.67
C GLU A 289 -9.45 28.13 -17.68
N ALA A 290 -8.44 28.87 -18.16
CA ALA A 290 -7.37 29.43 -17.33
C ALA A 290 -7.89 30.37 -16.22
N SER A 291 -9.14 30.80 -16.31
CA SER A 291 -9.85 31.67 -15.35
C SER A 291 -10.54 30.93 -14.22
N ALA A 292 -10.64 29.59 -14.28
CA ALA A 292 -11.46 28.82 -13.35
C ALA A 292 -10.91 28.74 -11.90
N GLY A 293 -9.67 29.15 -11.65
CA GLY A 293 -9.07 29.14 -10.31
C GLY A 293 -8.81 27.74 -9.73
N VAL A 294 -8.84 26.70 -10.56
CA VAL A 294 -8.51 25.32 -10.14
C VAL A 294 -7.12 24.96 -10.64
N ILE A 295 -6.26 24.52 -9.74
CA ILE A 295 -4.90 24.04 -10.05
C ILE A 295 -4.85 22.54 -9.75
N VAL A 296 -4.35 21.77 -10.72
CA VAL A 296 -4.11 20.33 -10.56
C VAL A 296 -2.65 20.11 -10.20
N ILE A 297 -2.38 19.49 -9.06
CA ILE A 297 -1.03 19.11 -8.64
C ILE A 297 -0.98 17.58 -8.64
N ALA A 298 -0.02 17.01 -9.35
CA ALA A 298 0.23 15.57 -9.30
C ALA A 298 1.59 15.27 -8.70
N ALA A 299 1.73 14.14 -8.02
CA ALA A 299 3.00 13.67 -7.49
C ALA A 299 3.35 12.29 -8.05
N THR A 300 4.64 12.10 -8.36
CA THR A 300 5.19 10.82 -8.77
C THR A 300 6.61 10.62 -8.25
N ASN A 301 6.98 9.37 -8.02
CA ASN A 301 8.36 8.96 -7.75
C ASN A 301 9.06 8.49 -9.04
N ARG A 302 8.32 8.30 -10.13
CA ARG A 302 8.80 7.72 -11.38
C ARG A 302 8.32 8.51 -12.59
N PRO A 303 8.94 9.66 -12.87
CA PRO A 303 8.57 10.49 -14.02
C PRO A 303 8.86 9.80 -15.37
N ASP A 304 9.80 8.85 -15.40
CA ASP A 304 10.23 8.05 -16.55
C ASP A 304 9.12 7.18 -17.15
N VAL A 305 8.19 6.72 -16.33
CA VAL A 305 7.10 5.83 -16.79
C VAL A 305 5.84 6.56 -17.25
N LEU A 306 5.78 7.89 -17.10
CA LEU A 306 4.59 8.67 -17.43
C LEU A 306 4.38 8.80 -18.94
N ASP A 307 3.10 8.79 -19.35
CA ASP A 307 2.73 9.05 -20.76
C ASP A 307 3.11 10.51 -21.12
N PRO A 308 3.89 10.72 -22.20
CA PRO A 308 4.28 12.06 -22.65
C PRO A 308 3.10 13.00 -22.90
N ALA A 309 1.89 12.46 -23.14
CA ALA A 309 0.68 13.26 -23.31
C ALA A 309 0.30 14.05 -22.04
N LEU A 310 0.67 13.57 -20.85
CA LEU A 310 0.47 14.29 -19.58
C LEU A 310 1.37 15.54 -19.45
N LEU A 311 2.55 15.50 -20.07
CA LEU A 311 3.58 16.55 -19.94
C LEU A 311 3.46 17.62 -21.04
N ARG A 312 2.40 17.56 -21.87
CA ARG A 312 2.16 18.57 -22.91
C ARG A 312 1.72 19.91 -22.31
N PRO A 313 2.10 21.04 -22.94
CA PRO A 313 1.63 22.37 -22.52
C PRO A 313 0.09 22.42 -22.38
N GLY A 314 -0.37 23.05 -21.31
CA GLY A 314 -1.80 23.12 -20.94
C GLY A 314 -2.27 21.99 -20.03
N ARG A 315 -1.41 21.02 -19.69
CA ARG A 315 -1.66 19.94 -18.72
C ARG A 315 -0.69 20.06 -17.55
N PHE A 316 0.24 19.10 -17.36
CA PHE A 316 1.32 19.24 -16.39
C PHE A 316 2.51 19.95 -17.06
N ASP A 317 2.37 21.22 -17.29
CA ASP A 317 3.33 22.06 -18.00
C ASP A 317 4.44 22.62 -17.11
N ARG A 318 4.33 22.48 -15.80
CA ARG A 318 5.40 22.79 -14.83
C ARG A 318 5.80 21.53 -14.06
N GLN A 319 7.09 21.29 -13.97
CA GLN A 319 7.66 20.24 -13.12
C GLN A 319 8.39 20.89 -11.95
N VAL A 320 8.10 20.46 -10.73
CA VAL A 320 8.77 20.87 -9.51
C VAL A 320 9.48 19.67 -8.93
N VAL A 321 10.80 19.76 -8.85
CA VAL A 321 11.63 18.69 -8.29
C VAL A 321 11.75 18.88 -6.79
N VAL A 322 11.37 17.84 -6.02
CA VAL A 322 11.55 17.82 -4.56
C VAL A 322 12.67 16.82 -4.24
N PRO A 323 13.93 17.28 -4.15
CA PRO A 323 15.08 16.42 -3.94
C PRO A 323 15.13 15.87 -2.50
N LEU A 324 16.07 14.98 -2.25
CA LEU A 324 16.44 14.62 -0.87
C LEU A 324 17.04 15.85 -0.19
N PRO A 325 16.77 16.06 1.10
CA PRO A 325 17.24 17.23 1.82
C PRO A 325 18.77 17.19 2.01
N ASP A 326 19.41 18.34 1.85
CA ASP A 326 20.81 18.57 2.21
C ASP A 326 21.00 18.58 3.75
N ILE A 327 22.22 18.77 4.23
CA ILE A 327 22.50 18.79 5.68
C ILE A 327 21.65 19.83 6.41
N ARG A 328 21.48 21.02 5.84
CA ARG A 328 20.70 22.10 6.44
C ARG A 328 19.21 21.75 6.45
N GLY A 329 18.73 21.21 5.34
CA GLY A 329 17.35 20.73 5.23
C GLY A 329 17.05 19.60 6.20
N ARG A 330 17.97 18.63 6.37
CA ARG A 330 17.81 17.56 7.37
C ARG A 330 17.74 18.11 8.79
N GLU A 331 18.59 19.08 9.12
CA GLU A 331 18.54 19.73 10.44
C GLU A 331 17.21 20.45 10.68
N GLN A 332 16.71 21.18 9.69
CA GLN A 332 15.41 21.85 9.78
C GLN A 332 14.26 20.85 9.94
N ILE A 333 14.25 19.77 9.15
CA ILE A 333 13.24 18.71 9.23
C ILE A 333 13.26 18.05 10.62
N LEU A 334 14.45 17.71 11.12
CA LEU A 334 14.59 17.17 12.48
C LEU A 334 14.00 18.11 13.52
N LYS A 335 14.34 19.41 13.47
CA LYS A 335 13.77 20.42 14.38
C LYS A 335 12.25 20.50 14.33
N VAL A 336 11.65 20.37 13.14
CA VAL A 336 10.18 20.33 13.00
C VAL A 336 9.57 19.12 13.70
N HIS A 337 10.13 17.92 13.47
CA HIS A 337 9.60 16.69 14.07
C HIS A 337 9.88 16.58 15.58
N MET A 338 11.00 17.13 16.03
CA MET A 338 11.41 17.16 17.44
C MET A 338 10.54 18.09 18.32
N ARG A 339 9.82 19.06 17.76
CA ARG A 339 8.96 19.99 18.53
C ARG A 339 7.95 19.31 19.45
N LYS A 340 7.51 18.08 19.10
CA LYS A 340 6.48 17.32 19.82
C LYS A 340 7.06 16.29 20.78
N VAL A 341 8.39 16.19 20.88
CA VAL A 341 9.08 15.16 21.67
C VAL A 341 9.81 15.81 22.83
N PRO A 342 9.69 15.30 24.07
CA PRO A 342 10.44 15.81 25.20
C PRO A 342 11.91 15.41 25.08
N LEU A 343 12.78 16.38 24.79
CA LEU A 343 14.20 16.17 24.54
C LEU A 343 15.05 16.53 25.75
N SER A 344 16.15 15.81 25.92
CA SER A 344 17.24 16.16 26.83
C SER A 344 18.10 17.29 26.22
N THR A 345 18.84 17.99 27.05
CA THR A 345 19.69 19.14 26.63
C THR A 345 20.92 18.74 25.83
N ASP A 346 21.26 17.46 25.79
CA ASP A 346 22.40 16.91 25.03
C ASP A 346 22.09 16.62 23.57
N VAL A 347 20.81 16.70 23.16
CA VAL A 347 20.38 16.42 21.77
C VAL A 347 20.70 17.57 20.85
N ASP A 348 21.58 17.31 19.88
CA ASP A 348 21.95 18.26 18.83
C ASP A 348 21.48 17.78 17.45
N ALA A 349 20.49 18.49 16.90
CA ALA A 349 19.92 18.20 15.58
C ALA A 349 20.98 18.32 14.45
N SER A 350 22.00 19.18 14.60
CA SER A 350 23.04 19.36 13.58
C SER A 350 23.98 18.15 13.52
N ILE A 351 24.30 17.53 14.67
CA ILE A 351 25.10 16.29 14.72
C ILE A 351 24.29 15.15 14.06
N LEU A 352 23.01 15.03 14.40
CA LEU A 352 22.13 14.01 13.81
C LEU A 352 21.97 14.20 12.31
N ALA A 353 21.78 15.43 11.82
CA ALA A 353 21.64 15.73 10.41
C ALA A 353 22.89 15.32 9.59
N ARG A 354 24.09 15.55 10.14
CA ARG A 354 25.35 15.08 9.54
C ARG A 354 25.46 13.55 9.54
N GLY A 355 24.95 12.91 10.60
CA GLY A 355 24.97 11.46 10.76
C GLY A 355 23.95 10.71 9.91
N CYS A 356 23.07 11.37 9.15
CA CYS A 356 21.99 10.77 8.37
C CYS A 356 22.04 11.15 6.88
N PRO A 357 23.17 10.90 6.16
CA PRO A 357 23.25 11.22 4.74
C PRO A 357 22.24 10.40 3.94
N GLY A 358 21.60 11.05 2.96
CA GLY A 358 20.64 10.39 2.09
C GLY A 358 19.26 10.08 2.71
N PHE A 359 19.01 10.47 3.97
CA PHE A 359 17.69 10.31 4.57
C PHE A 359 16.68 11.26 3.95
N SER A 360 15.51 10.74 3.64
CA SER A 360 14.34 11.52 3.26
C SER A 360 13.68 12.16 4.50
N GLY A 361 12.74 13.08 4.27
CA GLY A 361 11.94 13.65 5.36
C GLY A 361 11.17 12.57 6.18
N ALA A 362 10.70 11.53 5.52
CA ALA A 362 10.01 10.41 6.18
C ALA A 362 10.98 9.57 7.05
N ASP A 363 12.21 9.35 6.58
CA ASP A 363 13.23 8.64 7.35
C ASP A 363 13.62 9.42 8.61
N LEU A 364 13.76 10.76 8.49
CA LEU A 364 14.04 11.63 9.62
C LEU A 364 12.88 11.67 10.64
N ALA A 365 11.64 11.69 10.16
CA ALA A 365 10.47 11.58 11.04
C ALA A 365 10.44 10.23 11.77
N ASN A 366 10.77 9.15 11.06
CA ASN A 366 10.89 7.82 11.63
C ASN A 366 12.03 7.74 12.65
N LEU A 367 13.17 8.39 12.41
CA LEU A 367 14.30 8.47 13.35
C LEU A 367 13.86 9.08 14.69
N VAL A 368 13.13 10.21 14.65
CA VAL A 368 12.61 10.85 15.86
C VAL A 368 11.62 9.93 16.59
N ASN A 369 10.75 9.26 15.86
CA ASN A 369 9.79 8.31 16.44
C ASN A 369 10.48 7.10 17.05
N GLU A 370 11.46 6.49 16.40
CA GLU A 370 12.20 5.33 16.92
C GLU A 370 13.03 5.71 18.15
N ALA A 371 13.63 6.90 18.20
CA ALA A 371 14.32 7.39 19.38
C ALA A 371 13.37 7.53 20.58
N ALA A 372 12.18 8.09 20.37
CA ALA A 372 11.16 8.18 21.40
C ALA A 372 10.69 6.79 21.88
N LEU A 373 10.59 5.81 20.98
CA LEU A 373 10.26 4.42 21.34
C LEU A 373 11.38 3.77 22.17
N PHE A 374 12.67 4.03 21.87
CA PHE A 374 13.78 3.55 22.68
C PHE A 374 13.76 4.16 24.08
N ALA A 375 13.58 5.47 24.20
CA ALA A 375 13.44 6.14 25.49
C ALA A 375 12.26 5.59 26.31
N ALA A 376 11.11 5.38 25.69
CA ALA A 376 9.93 4.81 26.33
C ALA A 376 10.18 3.38 26.85
N ARG A 377 10.85 2.52 26.08
CA ARG A 377 11.24 1.15 26.51
C ARG A 377 12.21 1.16 27.68
N ALA A 378 13.07 2.18 27.76
CA ALA A 378 13.98 2.37 28.88
C ALA A 378 13.35 3.09 30.07
N ASN A 379 12.03 3.38 30.03
CA ASN A 379 11.29 4.16 31.04
C ASN A 379 11.92 5.53 31.34
N LYS A 380 12.55 6.16 30.34
CA LYS A 380 13.08 7.52 30.43
C LYS A 380 11.93 8.53 30.28
N ARG A 381 12.09 9.71 30.89
CA ARG A 381 11.15 10.84 30.74
C ARG A 381 11.49 11.75 29.56
N LEU A 382 12.76 11.77 29.17
CA LEU A 382 13.32 12.59 28.10
C LEU A 382 14.05 11.67 27.12
N VAL A 383 14.03 12.04 25.86
CA VAL A 383 14.81 11.36 24.82
C VAL A 383 16.18 12.01 24.76
N ASP A 384 17.24 11.22 24.92
CA ASP A 384 18.63 11.67 24.89
C ASP A 384 19.32 11.33 23.56
N MET A 385 20.58 11.81 23.41
CA MET A 385 21.34 11.60 22.17
C MET A 385 21.65 10.11 21.92
N ASP A 386 21.80 9.29 22.98
CA ASP A 386 22.04 7.84 22.85
C ASP A 386 20.83 7.13 22.22
N ASP A 387 19.60 7.53 22.59
CA ASP A 387 18.38 6.98 21.98
C ASP A 387 18.30 7.29 20.48
N PHE A 388 18.73 8.49 20.07
CA PHE A 388 18.83 8.86 18.65
C PHE A 388 19.91 8.08 17.91
N GLU A 389 21.09 7.90 18.51
CA GLU A 389 22.15 7.10 17.92
C GLU A 389 21.72 5.63 17.74
N ARG A 390 21.05 5.05 18.73
CA ARG A 390 20.49 3.70 18.64
C ARG A 390 19.39 3.60 17.59
N ALA A 391 18.56 4.62 17.47
CA ALA A 391 17.51 4.67 16.44
C ALA A 391 18.13 4.77 15.04
N LYS A 392 19.15 5.63 14.86
CA LYS A 392 19.92 5.75 13.62
C LYS A 392 20.55 4.42 13.23
N ASP A 393 21.24 3.77 14.16
CA ASP A 393 21.84 2.46 13.95
C ASP A 393 20.81 1.42 13.49
N LYS A 394 19.64 1.38 14.14
CA LYS A 394 18.55 0.49 13.77
C LYS A 394 18.03 0.73 12.37
N ILE A 395 17.89 1.99 11.95
CA ILE A 395 17.37 2.36 10.62
C ILE A 395 18.41 2.05 9.54
N MET A 396 19.68 2.40 9.77
CA MET A 396 20.73 2.23 8.76
C MET A 396 21.24 0.80 8.63
N MET A 397 21.38 0.08 9.75
CA MET A 397 22.01 -1.24 9.82
C MET A 397 21.03 -2.36 10.14
N GLY A 398 19.79 -2.04 10.51
CA GLY A 398 18.80 -3.02 10.98
C GLY A 398 18.86 -3.29 12.49
N ALA A 399 17.90 -4.10 12.97
CA ALA A 399 17.83 -4.46 14.38
C ALA A 399 19.00 -5.36 14.81
N GLU A 400 19.48 -5.15 16.03
CA GLU A 400 20.48 -6.01 16.65
C GLU A 400 19.94 -7.43 16.86
N ARG A 401 20.73 -8.44 16.50
CA ARG A 401 20.39 -9.86 16.68
C ARG A 401 21.11 -10.45 17.91
N ARG A 402 20.87 -9.90 19.08
CA ARG A 402 21.53 -10.33 20.35
C ARG A 402 21.24 -11.78 20.73
N SER A 403 20.17 -12.37 20.21
CA SER A 403 19.86 -13.79 20.44
C SER A 403 20.71 -14.76 19.60
N MET A 404 21.45 -14.24 18.63
CA MET A 404 22.32 -15.06 17.78
C MET A 404 23.63 -15.35 18.53
N VAL A 405 23.81 -16.59 18.93
CA VAL A 405 25.08 -17.05 19.52
C VAL A 405 26.04 -17.35 18.38
N MET A 406 27.07 -16.51 18.22
CA MET A 406 28.11 -16.68 17.21
C MET A 406 29.24 -17.55 17.81
N PRO A 407 29.71 -18.60 17.12
CA PRO A 407 30.90 -19.34 17.52
C PRO A 407 32.11 -18.41 17.69
N GLU A 408 33.01 -18.71 18.62
CA GLU A 408 34.14 -17.82 18.89
C GLU A 408 35.06 -17.63 17.69
N GLU A 409 35.24 -18.67 16.87
CA GLU A 409 36.00 -18.60 15.63
C GLU A 409 35.36 -17.63 14.63
N GLU A 410 34.05 -17.70 14.45
CA GLU A 410 33.32 -16.81 13.54
C GLU A 410 33.31 -15.36 14.06
N ARG A 411 33.18 -15.18 15.37
CA ARG A 411 33.29 -13.87 16.03
C ARG A 411 34.67 -13.26 15.82
N ARG A 412 35.73 -14.06 15.93
CA ARG A 412 37.11 -13.63 15.70
C ARG A 412 37.35 -13.29 14.22
N ASN A 413 36.85 -14.12 13.30
CA ASN A 413 36.94 -13.87 11.87
C ASN A 413 36.23 -12.57 11.49
N THR A 414 35.01 -12.33 11.99
CA THR A 414 34.27 -11.08 11.79
C THR A 414 35.04 -9.88 12.34
N ALA A 415 35.68 -10.01 13.52
CA ALA A 415 36.46 -8.92 14.10
C ALA A 415 37.67 -8.55 13.23
N TYR A 416 38.38 -9.53 12.66
CA TYR A 416 39.46 -9.26 11.71
C TYR A 416 38.94 -8.63 10.42
N HIS A 417 37.83 -9.13 9.89
CA HIS A 417 37.20 -8.61 8.68
C HIS A 417 36.86 -7.11 8.82
N GLU A 418 36.14 -6.74 9.88
CA GLU A 418 35.76 -5.35 10.13
C GLU A 418 36.97 -4.46 10.47
N SER A 419 37.96 -4.99 11.19
CA SER A 419 39.22 -4.29 11.46
C SER A 419 39.96 -4.00 10.15
N GLY A 420 39.95 -4.94 9.21
CA GLY A 420 40.57 -4.75 7.89
C GLY A 420 39.97 -3.58 7.13
N HIS A 421 38.66 -3.49 7.05
CA HIS A 421 37.96 -2.35 6.45
C HIS A 421 38.31 -1.03 7.13
N ALA A 422 38.26 -1.01 8.47
CA ALA A 422 38.49 0.20 9.24
C ALA A 422 39.93 0.73 9.14
N VAL A 423 40.92 -0.16 9.20
CA VAL A 423 42.36 0.22 9.10
C VAL A 423 42.67 0.76 7.69
N VAL A 424 42.23 0.05 6.64
CA VAL A 424 42.42 0.52 5.24
C VAL A 424 41.74 1.88 5.03
N ALA A 425 40.51 2.04 5.52
CA ALA A 425 39.78 3.32 5.42
C ALA A 425 40.51 4.48 6.12
N LYS A 426 41.17 4.23 7.25
CA LYS A 426 41.91 5.23 8.02
C LYS A 426 43.24 5.61 7.40
N LEU A 427 43.86 4.73 6.64
CA LEU A 427 45.16 4.95 6.03
C LEU A 427 45.07 5.67 4.67
N LEU A 428 43.93 5.53 3.97
CA LEU A 428 43.74 6.11 2.65
C LEU A 428 43.25 7.56 2.74
N PRO A 429 43.76 8.46 1.90
CA PRO A 429 43.24 9.83 1.76
C PRO A 429 41.87 9.79 1.07
N LYS A 430 41.07 10.82 1.23
CA LYS A 430 39.76 10.99 0.56
C LYS A 430 38.73 9.88 0.80
N THR A 431 38.91 9.07 1.84
CA THR A 431 37.88 8.17 2.34
C THR A 431 36.93 8.89 3.29
N ASP A 432 35.71 8.40 3.43
CA ASP A 432 34.81 8.92 4.46
C ASP A 432 35.30 8.48 5.85
N PRO A 433 35.23 9.34 6.85
CA PRO A 433 35.66 9.01 8.21
C PRO A 433 34.92 7.77 8.74
N VAL A 434 35.69 6.87 9.35
CA VAL A 434 35.09 5.74 10.05
C VAL A 434 34.44 6.27 11.33
N HIS A 435 33.14 6.06 11.45
CA HIS A 435 32.33 6.53 12.58
C HIS A 435 32.24 5.48 13.69
N LYS A 436 31.98 4.23 13.31
CA LYS A 436 31.75 3.12 14.22
C LYS A 436 32.12 1.79 13.54
N VAL A 437 32.65 0.86 14.31
CA VAL A 437 32.85 -0.52 13.91
C VAL A 437 32.19 -1.44 14.94
N THR A 438 31.44 -2.43 14.49
CA THR A 438 30.74 -3.36 15.40
C THR A 438 30.78 -4.78 14.85
N ILE A 439 30.90 -5.74 15.74
CA ILE A 439 30.78 -7.18 15.47
C ILE A 439 29.45 -7.76 15.99
N ILE A 440 28.54 -6.89 16.46
CA ILE A 440 27.18 -7.31 16.82
C ILE A 440 26.39 -7.55 15.55
N PRO A 441 25.85 -8.76 15.33
CA PRO A 441 25.07 -9.06 14.13
C PRO A 441 23.85 -8.16 13.98
N ARG A 442 23.68 -7.58 12.78
CA ARG A 442 22.54 -6.70 12.44
C ARG A 442 21.96 -7.08 11.07
N GLY A 443 20.66 -7.27 11.01
CA GLY A 443 20.00 -7.66 9.76
C GLY A 443 20.60 -8.95 9.16
N ARG A 444 21.30 -8.83 8.01
CA ARG A 444 22.02 -9.94 7.35
C ARG A 444 23.54 -9.92 7.57
N ALA A 445 24.06 -8.83 8.11
CA ALA A 445 25.50 -8.67 8.35
C ALA A 445 25.89 -9.21 9.72
N LEU A 446 27.06 -9.85 9.79
CA LEU A 446 27.64 -10.34 11.04
C LEU A 446 28.41 -9.25 11.79
N GLY A 447 28.95 -8.28 11.03
CA GLY A 447 29.59 -7.07 11.52
C GLY A 447 29.31 -5.91 10.58
N VAL A 448 29.66 -4.69 10.95
CA VAL A 448 29.53 -3.49 10.12
C VAL A 448 30.59 -2.47 10.46
N THR A 449 31.32 -2.02 9.44
CA THR A 449 32.19 -0.85 9.50
C THR A 449 31.48 0.34 8.89
N MET A 450 31.04 1.27 9.73
CA MET A 450 30.25 2.42 9.33
C MET A 450 31.15 3.63 9.04
N GLN A 451 31.06 4.12 7.81
CA GLN A 451 31.68 5.37 7.39
C GLN A 451 30.59 6.42 7.20
N LEU A 452 30.82 7.64 7.66
CA LEU A 452 29.88 8.75 7.47
C LEU A 452 30.58 9.90 6.75
N PRO A 453 30.01 10.40 5.65
CA PRO A 453 30.55 11.55 4.96
C PRO A 453 30.45 12.80 5.84
N THR A 454 31.47 13.66 5.80
CA THR A 454 31.47 14.94 6.50
C THR A 454 30.58 15.98 5.84
N GLU A 455 30.33 15.83 4.53
CA GLU A 455 29.58 16.77 3.69
C GLU A 455 28.77 15.98 2.66
N ASP A 456 27.62 16.54 2.24
CA ASP A 456 26.87 16.02 1.10
C ASP A 456 27.65 16.26 -0.18
N ARG A 457 27.83 15.21 -1.00
CA ARG A 457 28.61 15.28 -2.23
C ARG A 457 27.78 14.81 -3.40
N TYR A 458 27.81 15.61 -4.44
CA TYR A 458 27.07 15.34 -5.68
C TYR A 458 27.95 14.72 -6.78
N SER A 459 29.28 14.75 -6.61
CA SER A 459 30.24 14.13 -7.52
C SER A 459 31.34 13.40 -6.75
N GLN A 460 31.91 12.36 -7.38
CA GLN A 460 33.02 11.59 -6.83
C GLN A 460 34.18 11.60 -7.80
N ASP A 461 35.38 11.87 -7.32
CA ASP A 461 36.58 11.80 -8.12
C ASP A 461 37.10 10.36 -8.25
N ARG A 462 37.94 10.13 -9.27
CA ARG A 462 38.51 8.80 -9.57
C ARG A 462 39.29 8.22 -8.38
N GLU A 463 40.09 9.02 -7.70
CA GLU A 463 40.91 8.58 -6.57
C GLU A 463 40.04 8.07 -5.41
N ARG A 464 38.96 8.78 -5.12
CA ARG A 464 38.01 8.38 -4.07
C ARG A 464 37.32 7.06 -4.41
N LEU A 465 36.91 6.86 -5.66
CA LEU A 465 36.31 5.61 -6.11
C LEU A 465 37.30 4.44 -5.99
N LEU A 466 38.56 4.64 -6.38
CA LEU A 466 39.62 3.65 -6.21
C LEU A 466 39.87 3.33 -4.73
N ASN A 467 39.93 4.35 -3.87
CA ASN A 467 40.07 4.17 -2.42
C ASN A 467 38.87 3.39 -1.82
N THR A 468 37.66 3.64 -2.32
CA THR A 468 36.47 2.88 -1.89
C THR A 468 36.60 1.40 -2.26
N ILE A 469 37.06 1.09 -3.47
CA ILE A 469 37.35 -0.29 -3.90
C ILE A 469 38.41 -0.93 -3.00
N CYS A 470 39.49 -0.19 -2.69
CA CYS A 470 40.54 -0.65 -1.79
C CYS A 470 40.02 -0.99 -0.39
N VAL A 471 39.17 -0.13 0.18
CA VAL A 471 38.53 -0.37 1.48
C VAL A 471 37.67 -1.64 1.46
N LEU A 472 36.89 -1.87 0.39
CA LEU A 472 36.06 -3.08 0.24
C LEU A 472 36.86 -4.37 0.28
N PHE A 473 38.13 -4.36 -0.16
CA PHE A 473 39.01 -5.53 -0.07
C PHE A 473 39.64 -5.73 1.31
N GLY A 474 39.61 -4.71 2.19
CA GLY A 474 40.22 -4.74 3.51
C GLY A 474 39.76 -5.94 4.36
N GLY A 475 38.46 -6.22 4.39
CA GLY A 475 37.89 -7.33 5.18
C GLY A 475 38.42 -8.69 4.73
N ARG A 476 38.31 -9.00 3.43
CA ARG A 476 38.80 -10.26 2.87
C ARG A 476 40.30 -10.47 3.11
N LEU A 477 41.09 -9.42 2.89
CA LEU A 477 42.52 -9.52 3.08
C LEU A 477 42.93 -9.71 4.53
N ALA A 478 42.18 -9.13 5.46
CA ALA A 478 42.40 -9.39 6.88
C ALA A 478 42.12 -10.87 7.24
N GLU A 479 41.05 -11.48 6.70
CA GLU A 479 40.80 -12.91 6.83
C GLU A 479 41.96 -13.75 6.31
N GLU A 480 42.50 -13.44 5.12
CA GLU A 480 43.61 -14.18 4.50
C GLU A 480 44.91 -14.05 5.30
N ILE A 481 45.26 -12.84 5.75
CA ILE A 481 46.54 -12.54 6.41
C ILE A 481 46.60 -13.08 7.83
N PHE A 482 45.49 -12.91 8.59
CA PHE A 482 45.49 -13.21 10.04
C PHE A 482 44.81 -14.53 10.40
N MET A 483 43.83 -14.97 9.62
CA MET A 483 43.09 -16.21 9.88
C MET A 483 43.46 -17.33 8.92
N HIS A 484 44.20 -17.03 7.87
CA HIS A 484 44.55 -17.98 6.77
C HIS A 484 43.33 -18.69 6.18
N GLN A 485 42.19 -18.00 6.16
CA GLN A 485 40.88 -18.49 5.71
C GLN A 485 40.29 -17.55 4.69
N MET A 486 39.38 -18.08 3.89
CA MET A 486 38.58 -17.33 2.93
C MET A 486 37.11 -17.69 3.17
N THR A 487 36.29 -16.73 3.62
CA THR A 487 34.90 -16.98 3.91
C THR A 487 33.97 -16.37 2.85
N THR A 488 32.71 -16.79 2.84
CA THR A 488 31.69 -16.20 2.00
C THR A 488 31.22 -14.83 2.48
N GLY A 489 31.66 -14.38 3.65
CA GLY A 489 31.30 -13.09 4.24
C GLY A 489 31.62 -11.89 3.35
N ALA A 490 32.77 -11.95 2.65
CA ALA A 490 33.22 -10.90 1.74
C ALA A 490 32.48 -10.86 0.38
N SER A 491 31.48 -11.71 0.13
CA SER A 491 30.83 -11.79 -1.20
C SER A 491 30.20 -10.47 -1.65
N ASN A 492 29.58 -9.73 -0.74
CA ASN A 492 28.98 -8.43 -1.02
C ASN A 492 30.03 -7.38 -1.37
N ASP A 493 31.19 -7.41 -0.69
CA ASP A 493 32.27 -6.46 -0.93
C ASP A 493 32.88 -6.66 -2.31
N PHE A 494 33.09 -7.92 -2.73
CA PHE A 494 33.52 -8.24 -4.09
C PHE A 494 32.52 -7.78 -5.15
N GLN A 495 31.23 -8.01 -4.91
CA GLN A 495 30.20 -7.57 -5.84
C GLN A 495 30.23 -6.05 -5.99
N ARG A 496 30.22 -5.31 -4.87
CA ARG A 496 30.25 -3.84 -4.87
C ARG A 496 31.52 -3.30 -5.52
N ALA A 497 32.68 -3.87 -5.21
CA ALA A 497 33.96 -3.47 -5.80
C ALA A 497 33.95 -3.68 -7.32
N THR A 498 33.46 -4.83 -7.81
CA THR A 498 33.36 -5.14 -9.23
C THR A 498 32.39 -4.22 -9.95
N ASP A 499 31.21 -3.98 -9.38
CA ASP A 499 30.20 -3.08 -9.94
C ASP A 499 30.74 -1.64 -10.03
N LEU A 500 31.45 -1.18 -9.00
CA LEU A 500 32.05 0.15 -8.98
C LEU A 500 33.16 0.29 -10.05
N ALA A 501 34.08 -0.68 -10.14
CA ALA A 501 35.12 -0.69 -11.15
C ALA A 501 34.53 -0.74 -12.57
N ARG A 502 33.48 -1.56 -12.79
CA ARG A 502 32.78 -1.64 -14.08
C ARG A 502 32.15 -0.30 -14.46
N ARG A 503 31.47 0.39 -13.55
CA ARG A 503 30.88 1.73 -13.80
C ARG A 503 31.94 2.78 -14.10
N MET A 504 33.07 2.74 -13.41
CA MET A 504 34.19 3.65 -13.68
C MET A 504 34.68 3.52 -15.13
N VAL A 505 34.73 2.29 -15.64
CA VAL A 505 35.22 1.99 -17.00
C VAL A 505 34.14 2.24 -18.05
N THR A 506 32.90 1.78 -17.82
CA THR A 506 31.86 1.73 -18.86
C THR A 506 30.94 2.95 -18.89
N GLN A 507 30.70 3.60 -17.74
CA GLN A 507 29.72 4.70 -17.64
C GLN A 507 30.37 6.07 -17.46
N TRP A 508 31.48 6.15 -16.70
CA TRP A 508 32.08 7.44 -16.33
C TRP A 508 33.34 7.80 -17.11
N GLY A 509 33.76 6.93 -18.06
CA GLY A 509 34.94 7.19 -18.90
C GLY A 509 36.23 7.41 -18.11
N MET A 510 36.39 6.76 -16.94
CA MET A 510 37.54 6.95 -16.05
C MET A 510 38.69 6.00 -16.32
N SER A 511 38.70 5.34 -17.49
CA SER A 511 39.81 4.49 -17.96
C SER A 511 40.65 5.21 -19.00
N GLU A 512 41.97 5.20 -18.81
CA GLU A 512 42.92 5.75 -19.78
C GLU A 512 43.01 4.88 -21.04
N ALA A 513 42.88 3.56 -20.90
CA ALA A 513 42.99 2.62 -22.00
C ALA A 513 41.79 2.63 -22.96
N LEU A 514 40.59 3.00 -22.44
CA LEU A 514 39.33 3.03 -23.19
C LEU A 514 38.89 4.44 -23.56
N GLY A 515 39.47 5.48 -22.93
CA GLY A 515 39.16 6.88 -23.17
C GLY A 515 37.78 7.31 -22.61
N PRO A 516 37.37 8.56 -22.85
CA PRO A 516 36.15 9.15 -22.33
C PRO A 516 34.93 8.75 -23.19
N MET A 517 34.60 7.47 -23.21
CA MET A 517 33.46 6.92 -23.95
C MET A 517 32.56 6.10 -23.00
N VAL A 518 31.28 6.05 -23.30
CA VAL A 518 30.32 5.21 -22.62
C VAL A 518 30.19 3.87 -23.36
N TYR A 519 30.43 2.77 -22.66
CA TYR A 519 30.34 1.41 -23.15
C TYR A 519 29.22 0.63 -22.49
N GLY A 520 28.30 1.31 -21.80
CA GLY A 520 27.18 0.69 -21.11
C GLY A 520 26.19 0.13 -22.12
N GLU A 521 25.67 -1.05 -21.86
CA GLU A 521 24.37 -1.44 -22.38
C GLU A 521 23.38 -0.45 -21.75
N GLU A 522 22.61 0.28 -22.57
CA GLU A 522 21.37 0.85 -22.06
C GLU A 522 20.59 -0.33 -21.47
N GLU A 523 20.34 -0.31 -20.17
CA GLU A 523 19.41 -1.25 -19.57
C GLU A 523 18.07 -1.05 -20.29
N ALA A 524 17.90 -1.78 -21.41
CA ALA A 524 16.61 -1.90 -22.04
C ALA A 524 15.69 -2.47 -20.94
N GLU A 525 14.76 -1.67 -20.49
CA GLU A 525 13.74 -2.06 -19.52
C GLU A 525 13.30 -3.47 -19.85
N ILE A 526 13.37 -4.38 -18.86
CA ILE A 526 12.90 -5.76 -18.99
C ILE A 526 11.39 -5.68 -19.21
N PHE A 527 11.00 -5.56 -20.47
CA PHE A 527 9.61 -5.53 -20.86
C PHE A 527 9.09 -6.99 -20.87
N LEU A 528 8.36 -7.35 -19.78
CA LEU A 528 7.51 -8.55 -19.70
C LEU A 528 8.15 -9.87 -20.16
N GLY A 529 9.23 -10.30 -19.53
CA GLY A 529 9.68 -11.70 -19.64
C GLY A 529 10.11 -12.18 -21.05
N ARG A 530 10.14 -11.30 -22.05
CA ARG A 530 10.84 -11.51 -23.31
C ARG A 530 12.15 -10.76 -23.23
N SER A 531 13.25 -11.50 -23.20
CA SER A 531 14.56 -10.96 -23.54
C SER A 531 14.45 -10.42 -24.96
N ILE A 532 14.21 -9.11 -25.07
CA ILE A 532 14.48 -8.41 -26.33
C ILE A 532 15.98 -8.57 -26.50
N THR A 533 16.38 -9.10 -27.61
CA THR A 533 17.76 -9.23 -28.01
C THR A 533 18.46 -7.92 -27.72
N THR A 534 19.27 -7.88 -26.65
CA THR A 534 20.13 -6.74 -26.36
C THR A 534 21.05 -6.62 -27.56
N HIS A 535 20.85 -5.58 -28.38
CA HIS A 535 21.84 -5.25 -29.40
C HIS A 535 23.08 -4.83 -28.63
N LYS A 536 24.10 -5.71 -28.63
CA LYS A 536 25.42 -5.36 -28.13
C LYS A 536 25.94 -4.22 -29.02
N ASN A 537 25.80 -3.01 -28.57
CA ASN A 537 26.36 -1.82 -29.26
C ASN A 537 27.89 -1.76 -29.19
N VAL A 538 28.52 -2.78 -28.59
CA VAL A 538 29.94 -2.83 -28.32
C VAL A 538 30.50 -4.12 -28.91
N SER A 539 31.62 -4.00 -29.66
CA SER A 539 32.30 -5.17 -30.24
C SER A 539 32.88 -6.07 -29.15
N GLU A 540 33.03 -7.38 -29.44
CA GLU A 540 33.60 -8.34 -28.52
C GLU A 540 35.05 -7.97 -28.11
N ALA A 541 35.83 -7.45 -29.05
CA ALA A 541 37.18 -6.95 -28.77
C ALA A 541 37.20 -5.77 -27.78
N THR A 542 36.19 -4.91 -27.82
CA THR A 542 36.06 -3.81 -26.86
C THR A 542 35.63 -4.34 -25.50
N MET A 543 34.71 -5.30 -25.43
CA MET A 543 34.31 -5.94 -24.16
C MET A 543 35.47 -6.63 -23.47
N GLN A 544 36.36 -7.32 -24.23
CA GLN A 544 37.59 -7.90 -23.68
C GLN A 544 38.49 -6.83 -23.06
N LYS A 545 38.59 -5.65 -23.68
CA LYS A 545 39.38 -4.54 -23.13
C LYS A 545 38.70 -3.97 -21.85
N VAL A 546 37.36 -3.88 -21.82
CA VAL A 546 36.63 -3.48 -20.63
C VAL A 546 36.91 -4.45 -19.48
N ASP A 547 36.81 -5.76 -19.72
CA ASP A 547 37.04 -6.76 -18.68
C ASP A 547 38.52 -6.76 -18.22
N ALA A 548 39.46 -6.56 -19.13
CA ALA A 548 40.88 -6.43 -18.78
C ALA A 548 41.12 -5.20 -17.89
N GLU A 549 40.51 -4.06 -18.21
CA GLU A 549 40.67 -2.82 -17.45
C GLU A 549 39.98 -2.89 -16.07
N VAL A 550 38.80 -3.47 -16.00
CA VAL A 550 38.10 -3.72 -14.71
C VAL A 550 38.98 -4.61 -13.83
N ARG A 551 39.54 -5.69 -14.40
CA ARG A 551 40.44 -6.58 -13.67
C ARG A 551 41.71 -5.86 -13.22
N ARG A 552 42.33 -5.04 -14.05
CA ARG A 552 43.51 -4.24 -13.68
C ARG A 552 43.21 -3.34 -12.45
N ILE A 553 42.10 -2.63 -12.46
CA ILE A 553 41.68 -1.76 -11.34
C ILE A 553 41.53 -2.61 -10.07
N ILE A 554 40.85 -3.75 -10.14
CA ILE A 554 40.63 -4.63 -9.00
C ILE A 554 41.96 -5.15 -8.46
N ASP A 555 42.83 -5.69 -9.33
CA ASP A 555 44.12 -6.28 -8.93
C ASP A 555 45.04 -5.23 -8.29
N GLU A 556 45.08 -3.99 -8.84
CA GLU A 556 45.86 -2.90 -8.27
C GLU A 556 45.35 -2.47 -6.87
N GLN A 557 44.03 -2.36 -6.71
CA GLN A 557 43.47 -1.99 -5.41
C GLN A 557 43.58 -3.12 -4.38
N TYR A 558 43.47 -4.36 -4.81
CA TYR A 558 43.69 -5.53 -3.96
C TYR A 558 45.15 -5.61 -3.46
N ALA A 559 46.12 -5.37 -4.36
CA ALA A 559 47.54 -5.34 -3.99
C ALA A 559 47.87 -4.16 -3.06
N LEU A 560 47.23 -2.97 -3.26
CA LEU A 560 47.40 -1.82 -2.39
C LEU A 560 46.85 -2.12 -0.98
N ALA A 561 45.62 -2.66 -0.88
CA ALA A 561 45.02 -3.01 0.38
C ALA A 561 45.86 -4.04 1.15
N ARG A 562 46.39 -5.06 0.46
CA ARG A 562 47.29 -6.07 1.06
C ARG A 562 48.54 -5.42 1.66
N ARG A 563 49.20 -4.54 0.92
CA ARG A 563 50.38 -3.81 1.41
C ARG A 563 50.08 -2.99 2.63
N LEU A 564 48.95 -2.22 2.63
CA LEU A 564 48.54 -1.41 3.76
C LEU A 564 48.30 -2.23 5.03
N LEU A 565 47.68 -3.40 4.90
CA LEU A 565 47.43 -4.28 6.04
C LEU A 565 48.70 -4.97 6.52
N ASP A 566 49.61 -5.40 5.62
CA ASP A 566 50.89 -6.01 5.99
C ASP A 566 51.80 -5.03 6.72
N GLU A 567 51.81 -3.74 6.32
CA GLU A 567 52.61 -2.69 6.95
C GLU A 567 52.02 -2.24 8.34
N ASN A 568 50.74 -2.52 8.62
CA ASN A 568 50.03 -2.07 9.82
C ASN A 568 49.38 -3.23 10.59
N ARG A 569 50.04 -4.40 10.63
CA ARG A 569 49.52 -5.59 11.32
C ARG A 569 49.23 -5.36 12.77
N ASP A 570 50.09 -4.62 13.48
CA ASP A 570 49.91 -4.22 14.87
C ASP A 570 48.60 -3.46 15.14
N LYS A 571 48.20 -2.58 14.22
CA LYS A 571 46.94 -1.81 14.32
C LYS A 571 45.72 -2.69 14.09
N VAL A 572 45.81 -3.62 13.13
CA VAL A 572 44.72 -4.58 12.88
C VAL A 572 44.50 -5.48 14.10
N GLU A 573 45.58 -6.01 14.68
CA GLU A 573 45.50 -6.84 15.89
C GLU A 573 44.95 -6.07 17.08
N ALA A 574 45.41 -4.83 17.31
CA ALA A 574 44.92 -3.99 18.40
C ALA A 574 43.42 -3.66 18.24
N MET A 575 42.99 -3.38 16.98
CA MET A 575 41.59 -3.08 16.66
C MET A 575 40.71 -4.34 16.86
N THR A 576 41.19 -5.49 16.39
CA THR A 576 40.50 -6.79 16.55
C THR A 576 40.35 -7.12 18.02
N LYS A 577 41.40 -6.95 18.83
CA LYS A 577 41.34 -7.17 20.29
C LYS A 577 40.29 -6.25 20.92
N ALA A 578 40.30 -4.97 20.61
CA ALA A 578 39.31 -4.02 21.13
C ALA A 578 37.87 -4.41 20.73
N LEU A 579 37.65 -4.87 19.49
CA LEU A 579 36.34 -5.35 19.03
C LEU A 579 35.88 -6.62 19.75
N LEU A 580 36.78 -7.55 20.04
CA LEU A 580 36.44 -8.76 20.80
C LEU A 580 36.07 -8.46 22.24
N GLU A 581 36.68 -7.42 22.85
CA GLU A 581 36.42 -6.99 24.22
C GLU A 581 35.18 -6.10 24.33
N LEU A 582 35.03 -5.11 23.45
CA LEU A 582 34.01 -4.06 23.54
C LEU A 582 32.81 -4.29 22.60
N GLU A 583 32.89 -5.23 21.66
CA GLU A 583 31.91 -5.56 20.61
C GLU A 583 31.61 -4.41 19.64
N THR A 584 31.78 -3.17 20.07
CA THR A 584 31.59 -1.96 19.27
C THR A 584 32.62 -0.92 19.69
N ILE A 585 33.28 -0.29 18.71
CA ILE A 585 34.24 0.80 18.93
C ILE A 585 33.80 2.03 18.14
N ASP A 586 33.94 3.22 18.76
CA ASP A 586 33.60 4.51 18.16
C ASP A 586 34.80 5.16 17.46
N ALA A 587 34.57 6.29 16.78
CA ALA A 587 35.58 7.02 16.04
C ALA A 587 36.76 7.49 16.93
N ASP A 588 36.51 7.83 18.21
CA ASP A 588 37.53 8.28 19.13
C ASP A 588 38.46 7.14 19.54
N GLN A 589 37.88 5.97 19.84
CA GLN A 589 38.61 4.72 20.16
C GLN A 589 39.42 4.22 18.96
N ILE A 590 38.84 4.29 17.76
CA ILE A 590 39.56 3.95 16.50
C ILE A 590 40.76 4.89 16.30
N ASN A 591 40.62 6.18 16.54
CA ASN A 591 41.72 7.14 16.43
C ASN A 591 42.82 6.89 17.45
N ASP A 592 42.48 6.50 18.69
CA ASP A 592 43.46 6.13 19.70
C ASP A 592 44.26 4.91 19.28
N ILE A 593 43.61 3.84 18.80
CA ILE A 593 44.26 2.61 18.27
C ILE A 593 45.18 2.95 17.08
N MET A 594 44.72 3.74 16.14
CA MET A 594 45.52 4.14 14.99
C MET A 594 46.75 4.97 15.37
N ALA A 595 46.69 5.69 16.48
CA ALA A 595 47.83 6.44 17.07
C ALA A 595 48.73 5.57 17.99
N GLY A 596 48.48 4.26 18.11
CA GLY A 596 49.22 3.36 18.97
C GLY A 596 48.95 3.54 20.47
N ARG A 597 47.79 4.11 20.83
CA ARG A 597 47.36 4.30 22.23
C ARG A 597 46.29 3.26 22.58
N GLU A 598 46.16 2.98 23.87
CA GLU A 598 45.04 2.18 24.37
C GLU A 598 43.73 2.91 24.09
N PRO A 599 42.66 2.20 23.62
CA PRO A 599 41.37 2.80 23.40
C PRO A 599 40.78 3.32 24.70
N ARG A 600 40.18 4.49 24.65
CA ARG A 600 39.44 5.06 25.79
C ARG A 600 38.31 4.14 26.21
N PRO A 601 37.91 4.15 27.50
CA PRO A 601 36.74 3.43 27.94
C PRO A 601 35.50 3.90 27.15
N PRO A 602 34.54 3.01 26.89
CA PRO A 602 33.30 3.37 26.21
C PRO A 602 32.59 4.50 26.98
N LYS A 603 32.02 5.45 26.27
CA LYS A 603 31.22 6.52 26.86
C LYS A 603 30.10 5.87 27.66
N SER A 604 30.14 5.97 29.00
CA SER A 604 29.08 5.47 29.86
C SER A 604 27.77 6.13 29.45
N PRO A 605 26.64 5.39 29.36
CA PRO A 605 25.36 6.04 29.22
C PRO A 605 25.21 7.08 30.33
N SER A 606 24.85 8.32 29.96
CA SER A 606 24.66 9.41 30.92
C SER A 606 23.82 8.92 32.09
N PRO A 607 24.24 9.12 33.34
CA PRO A 607 23.47 8.62 34.46
C PRO A 607 22.09 9.24 34.42
N SER A 608 21.07 8.43 34.12
CA SER A 608 19.70 8.84 34.29
C SER A 608 19.58 9.41 35.69
N SER A 609 19.23 10.69 35.83
CA SER A 609 18.95 11.29 37.13
C SER A 609 18.07 10.34 37.94
N LYS A 610 18.64 9.71 38.97
CA LYS A 610 17.85 8.96 39.94
C LYS A 610 16.75 9.89 40.43
N PRO A 611 15.50 9.43 40.50
CA PRO A 611 14.47 10.21 41.15
C PRO A 611 14.99 10.56 42.55
N ALA A 612 14.95 11.85 42.91
CA ALA A 612 15.26 12.31 44.26
C ALA A 612 14.41 11.47 45.20
N ALA A 613 15.09 10.79 46.13
CA ALA A 613 14.43 10.07 47.18
C ALA A 613 13.53 11.08 47.92
N ASP A 614 12.26 10.80 47.95
CA ASP A 614 11.25 11.53 48.71
C ASP A 614 11.60 11.29 50.19
N ASP A 615 12.20 12.29 50.82
CA ASP A 615 12.56 12.26 52.24
C ASP A 615 11.26 12.41 53.03
N GLY A 616 10.67 11.25 53.32
CA GLY A 616 9.46 11.12 54.12
C GLY A 616 9.70 11.59 55.54
N THR A 617 9.39 12.84 55.86
CA THR A 617 9.13 13.25 57.24
C THR A 617 7.69 12.93 57.60
N ALA A 618 7.63 11.98 58.53
CA ALA A 618 6.43 11.57 59.23
C ALA A 618 5.74 12.74 59.94
N GLY A 619 4.44 12.87 59.77
CA GLY A 619 3.55 13.67 60.54
C GLY A 619 2.23 12.92 60.75
N ALA A 620 2.11 12.31 61.92
CA ALA A 620 0.96 11.53 62.33
C ALA A 620 -0.28 12.39 62.71
N THR A 621 -1.44 11.88 62.42
CA THR A 621 -2.68 11.61 63.21
C THR A 621 -3.86 12.55 62.97
N PRO A 622 -5.09 12.19 63.46
CA PRO A 622 -5.95 11.06 63.05
C PRO A 622 -7.45 11.46 62.80
N ASN A 623 -8.26 10.46 62.48
CA ASN A 623 -9.73 10.33 62.73
C ASN A 623 -10.76 10.97 61.83
N ALA A 624 -11.38 10.08 61.04
CA ALA A 624 -12.80 9.69 60.90
C ALA A 624 -13.93 10.74 61.13
N PRO A 625 -15.20 10.54 60.65
CA PRO A 625 -15.80 9.40 59.94
C PRO A 625 -16.64 9.77 58.69
N ALA A 626 -17.07 8.78 57.92
CA ALA A 626 -18.22 8.80 57.03
C ALA A 626 -19.53 9.00 57.82
N PRO A 627 -20.67 9.39 57.27
CA PRO A 627 -21.40 8.69 56.20
C PRO A 627 -22.25 9.61 55.27
N ALA A 628 -22.66 9.16 54.15
CA ALA A 628 -24.00 8.85 53.67
C ALA A 628 -23.89 8.57 52.16
#